data_c08a2ffe24956aa000367b7289ab9603
#
_entry.id   c08a2ffe24956aa000367b7289ab9603
#
_cell.length_a   1.000
_cell.length_b   1.000
_cell.length_c   1.000
_cell.angle_alpha   90.00
_cell.angle_beta   90.00
_cell.angle_gamma   90.00
#
_symmetry.space_group_name_H-M   'P 1'
#
loop_
_entity.id
_entity.type
_entity.pdbx_description
1 polymer ?
#
loop_
_entity_poly.entity_id
_entity_poly.type
_entity_poly.pdbx_seq_one_letter_code
_entity_poly.pdbx_strand_id
1 'polypeptide(L)'
;MKIAVAKGDGIGPEIMEAVLKIFEANKVPLEYDFVDMGKWVFDKGFNNGMTPEAKVTIEALGLLFKGPMETPKGKGVKSINVTARKTWNTFANKRDFRTLHGVDTVFSKAGIPIDITVVRENIEDTYGGIEHMLTHD
;
A
#
# COMPACT_ATOMS: atom_id res chain seq x y z
N MET A 1 15.50 -12.91 -3.97
CA MET A 1 15.42 -11.50 -3.53
C MET A 1 14.62 -11.44 -2.23
N LYS A 2 15.08 -10.69 -1.25
CA LYS A 2 14.39 -10.54 0.05
C LYS A 2 13.56 -9.26 0.09
N ILE A 3 12.34 -9.33 0.62
CA ILE A 3 11.40 -8.21 0.69
C ILE A 3 10.75 -8.11 2.07
N ALA A 4 10.38 -6.91 2.49
CA ALA A 4 9.55 -6.71 3.68
C ALA A 4 8.08 -6.99 3.35
N VAL A 5 7.38 -7.68 4.26
CA VAL A 5 5.95 -8.03 4.08
C VAL A 5 5.15 -7.58 5.30
N ALA A 6 4.19 -6.69 5.09
CA ALA A 6 3.21 -6.29 6.09
C ALA A 6 1.84 -6.86 5.74
N LYS A 7 1.27 -7.72 6.60
CA LYS A 7 -0.03 -8.34 6.34
C LYS A 7 -1.19 -7.34 6.32
N GLY A 8 -1.07 -6.23 7.05
CA GLY A 8 -2.10 -5.19 7.14
C GLY A 8 -3.22 -5.52 8.12
N ASP A 9 -4.38 -4.88 7.92
CA ASP A 9 -5.53 -4.94 8.82
C ASP A 9 -6.76 -5.59 8.15
N GLY A 10 -7.76 -5.92 8.95
CA GLY A 10 -9.04 -6.45 8.48
C GLY A 10 -8.87 -7.72 7.67
N ILE A 11 -9.26 -7.68 6.39
CA ILE A 11 -9.09 -8.80 5.45
C ILE A 11 -7.65 -8.95 4.92
N GLY A 12 -6.74 -8.05 5.31
CA GLY A 12 -5.35 -8.01 4.86
C GLY A 12 -4.61 -9.32 5.07
N PRO A 13 -4.57 -9.89 6.28
CA PRO A 13 -3.88 -11.13 6.56
C PRO A 13 -4.34 -12.30 5.66
N GLU A 14 -5.65 -12.46 5.45
CA GLU A 14 -6.21 -13.51 4.60
C GLU A 14 -5.80 -13.34 3.13
N ILE A 15 -5.92 -12.12 2.59
CA ILE A 15 -5.50 -11.81 1.22
C ILE A 15 -3.99 -12.06 1.05
N MET A 16 -3.18 -11.58 1.98
CA MET A 16 -1.73 -11.74 1.90
C MET A 16 -1.31 -13.20 1.97
N GLU A 17 -1.95 -14.00 2.82
CA GLU A 17 -1.69 -15.44 2.89
C GLU A 17 -2.06 -16.14 1.59
N ALA A 18 -3.18 -15.79 0.96
CA ALA A 18 -3.57 -16.35 -0.33
C ALA A 18 -2.54 -16.00 -1.43
N VAL A 19 -2.05 -14.75 -1.47
CA VAL A 19 -1.03 -14.33 -2.43
C VAL A 19 0.30 -15.03 -2.18
N LEU A 20 0.74 -15.15 -0.93
CA LEU A 20 1.98 -15.84 -0.59
C LEU A 20 1.93 -17.32 -0.95
N LYS A 21 0.79 -17.99 -0.78
CA LYS A 21 0.57 -19.38 -1.26
C LYS A 21 0.70 -19.49 -2.77
N ILE A 22 0.20 -18.50 -3.53
CA ILE A 22 0.36 -18.47 -4.99
C ILE A 22 1.84 -18.31 -5.35
N PHE A 23 2.58 -17.45 -4.66
CA PHE A 23 4.01 -17.28 -4.89
C PHE A 23 4.80 -18.55 -4.59
N GLU A 24 4.48 -19.24 -3.48
CA GLU A 24 5.10 -20.50 -3.11
C GLU A 24 4.82 -21.60 -4.14
N ALA A 25 3.55 -21.76 -4.55
CA ALA A 25 3.14 -22.75 -5.54
C ALA A 25 3.83 -22.55 -6.90
N ASN A 26 4.13 -21.30 -7.25
CA ASN A 26 4.85 -20.94 -8.48
C ASN A 26 6.36 -20.83 -8.28
N LYS A 27 6.89 -21.20 -7.12
CA LYS A 27 8.31 -21.15 -6.79
C LYS A 27 8.94 -19.79 -7.08
N VAL A 28 8.22 -18.72 -6.78
CA VAL A 28 8.72 -17.35 -6.95
C VAL A 28 9.94 -17.16 -6.04
N PRO A 29 11.11 -16.72 -6.55
CA PRO A 29 12.35 -16.67 -5.78
C PRO A 29 12.39 -15.46 -4.85
N LEU A 30 11.43 -15.40 -3.91
CA LEU A 30 11.31 -14.36 -2.88
C LEU A 30 11.50 -14.95 -1.49
N GLU A 31 12.23 -14.23 -0.66
CA GLU A 31 12.32 -14.42 0.78
C GLU A 31 11.59 -13.27 1.49
N TYR A 32 10.99 -13.54 2.64
CA TYR A 32 10.12 -12.60 3.31
C TYR A 32 10.62 -12.27 4.72
N ASP A 33 10.77 -10.96 5.01
CA ASP A 33 10.83 -10.45 6.37
C ASP A 33 9.47 -9.85 6.72
N PHE A 34 8.74 -10.51 7.62
CA PHE A 34 7.45 -9.99 8.09
C PHE A 34 7.67 -8.83 9.05
N VAL A 35 6.93 -7.75 8.82
CA VAL A 35 7.04 -6.51 9.58
C VAL A 35 5.68 -6.09 10.14
N ASP A 36 5.71 -5.48 11.31
CA ASP A 36 4.54 -5.01 12.03
C ASP A 36 4.13 -3.62 11.54
N MET A 37 3.03 -3.55 10.81
CA MET A 37 2.47 -2.33 10.27
C MET A 37 0.95 -2.44 10.11
N GLY A 38 0.22 -1.40 10.54
CA GLY A 38 -1.24 -1.35 10.45
C GLY A 38 -1.87 -0.58 11.60
N LYS A 39 -3.22 -0.55 11.61
CA LYS A 39 -4.01 0.10 12.66
C LYS A 39 -3.73 -0.52 14.04
N TRP A 40 -3.58 -1.83 14.12
CA TRP A 40 -3.28 -2.51 15.38
C TRP A 40 -1.93 -2.08 16.00
N VAL A 41 -0.98 -1.66 15.18
CA VAL A 41 0.29 -1.06 15.63
C VAL A 41 0.05 0.37 16.12
N PHE A 42 -0.77 1.14 15.41
CA PHE A 42 -1.21 2.47 15.83
C PHE A 42 -1.91 2.41 17.19
N ASP A 43 -2.81 1.46 17.40
CA ASP A 43 -3.56 1.28 18.64
C ASP A 43 -2.63 0.91 19.83
N LYS A 44 -1.43 0.41 19.56
CA LYS A 44 -0.36 0.20 20.57
C LYS A 44 0.48 1.45 20.89
N GLY A 45 0.16 2.60 20.28
CA GLY A 45 0.81 3.88 20.55
C GLY A 45 1.85 4.31 19.50
N PHE A 46 2.05 3.56 18.42
CA PHE A 46 2.92 3.96 17.31
C PHE A 46 2.16 4.81 16.31
N ASN A 47 2.17 6.13 16.48
CA ASN A 47 1.34 7.10 15.75
C ASN A 47 1.46 7.08 14.22
N ASN A 48 2.52 6.50 13.68
CA ASN A 48 2.72 6.29 12.24
C ASN A 48 2.19 4.93 11.74
N GLY A 49 1.68 4.08 12.65
CA GLY A 49 1.15 2.76 12.33
C GLY A 49 2.22 1.74 11.94
N MET A 50 3.49 1.97 12.31
CA MET A 50 4.59 1.02 12.11
C MET A 50 5.52 1.02 13.32
N THR A 51 6.14 -0.12 13.63
CA THR A 51 7.16 -0.21 14.67
C THR A 51 8.50 0.36 14.17
N PRO A 52 9.40 0.81 15.06
CA PRO A 52 10.75 1.24 14.65
C PRO A 52 11.52 0.16 13.90
N GLU A 53 11.40 -1.09 14.33
CA GLU A 53 12.04 -2.26 13.72
C GLU A 53 11.51 -2.50 12.31
N ALA A 54 10.18 -2.36 12.12
CA ALA A 54 9.56 -2.46 10.81
C ALA A 54 10.12 -1.40 9.85
N LYS A 55 10.26 -0.15 10.31
CA LYS A 55 10.83 0.93 9.52
C LYS A 55 12.26 0.62 9.09
N VAL A 56 13.12 0.20 10.02
CA VAL A 56 14.52 -0.15 9.74
C VAL A 56 14.60 -1.30 8.72
N THR A 57 13.79 -2.33 8.88
CA THR A 57 13.76 -3.49 7.96
C THR A 57 13.32 -3.08 6.55
N ILE A 58 12.26 -2.26 6.43
CA ILE A 58 11.76 -1.78 5.15
C ILE A 58 12.82 -0.93 4.44
N GLU A 59 13.47 -0.02 5.16
CA GLU A 59 14.52 0.85 4.63
C GLU A 59 15.75 0.05 4.18
N ALA A 60 16.13 -0.97 4.93
CA ALA A 60 17.26 -1.83 4.57
C ALA A 60 16.99 -2.68 3.32
N LEU A 61 15.76 -3.16 3.14
CA LEU A 61 15.37 -3.99 2.00
C LEU A 61 14.95 -3.18 0.77
N GLY A 62 14.53 -1.93 0.96
CA GLY A 62 14.11 -1.01 -0.11
C GLY A 62 12.80 -1.41 -0.83
N LEU A 63 12.12 -2.47 -0.37
CA LEU A 63 10.88 -2.96 -0.97
C LEU A 63 9.92 -3.46 0.11
N LEU A 64 8.72 -2.88 0.12
CA LEU A 64 7.61 -3.29 0.98
C LEU A 64 6.45 -3.85 0.15
N PHE A 65 6.10 -5.10 0.41
CA PHE A 65 4.86 -5.72 -0.06
C PHE A 65 3.85 -5.75 1.08
N LYS A 66 2.71 -5.06 0.92
CA LYS A 66 1.76 -4.88 2.02
C LYS A 66 0.32 -5.15 1.63
N GLY A 67 -0.44 -5.67 2.59
CA GLY A 67 -1.89 -5.77 2.52
C GLY A 67 -2.60 -4.42 2.75
N PRO A 68 -3.94 -4.40 2.68
CA PRO A 68 -4.74 -3.23 3.03
C PRO A 68 -4.52 -2.84 4.49
N MET A 69 -4.62 -1.54 4.78
CA MET A 69 -4.50 -0.99 6.13
C MET A 69 -5.67 -0.08 6.42
N GLU A 70 -6.25 -0.24 7.59
CA GLU A 70 -7.32 0.61 8.07
C GLU A 70 -6.77 2.01 8.43
N THR A 71 -7.58 3.03 8.14
CA THR A 71 -7.28 4.38 8.63
C THR A 71 -7.84 4.52 10.05
N PRO A 72 -7.01 4.80 11.05
CA PRO A 72 -7.50 5.04 12.40
C PRO A 72 -8.51 6.20 12.42
N LYS A 73 -9.53 6.10 13.27
CA LYS A 73 -10.54 7.15 13.43
C LYS A 73 -10.08 8.19 14.46
N GLY A 74 -10.25 9.48 14.15
CA GLY A 74 -9.94 10.58 15.06
C GLY A 74 -9.67 11.89 14.32
N LYS A 75 -9.89 13.03 14.99
CA LYS A 75 -9.53 14.35 14.42
C LYS A 75 -7.99 14.43 14.26
N GLY A 76 -7.53 14.82 13.08
CA GLY A 76 -6.11 15.01 12.79
C GLY A 76 -5.31 13.71 12.58
N VAL A 77 -5.94 12.54 12.64
CA VAL A 77 -5.25 11.27 12.40
C VAL A 77 -5.07 11.05 10.90
N LYS A 78 -3.82 10.93 10.47
CA LYS A 78 -3.47 10.67 9.08
C LYS A 78 -3.60 9.16 8.77
N SER A 79 -4.00 8.86 7.55
CA SER A 79 -3.98 7.47 7.06
C SER A 79 -2.56 6.89 7.12
N ILE A 80 -2.44 5.67 7.64
CA ILE A 80 -1.17 4.93 7.71
C ILE A 80 -0.57 4.80 6.30
N ASN A 81 -1.40 4.58 5.29
CA ASN A 81 -0.96 4.53 3.89
C ASN A 81 -0.34 5.86 3.42
N VAL A 82 -0.96 6.98 3.77
CA VAL A 82 -0.44 8.32 3.42
C VAL A 82 0.86 8.59 4.17
N THR A 83 0.91 8.26 5.45
CA THR A 83 2.13 8.39 6.27
C THR A 83 3.28 7.59 5.68
N ALA A 84 3.06 6.34 5.30
CA ALA A 84 4.07 5.49 4.67
C ALA A 84 4.59 6.09 3.34
N ARG A 85 3.68 6.56 2.47
CA ARG A 85 4.04 7.20 1.20
C ARG A 85 4.93 8.42 1.39
N LYS A 86 4.60 9.27 2.37
CA LYS A 86 5.41 10.46 2.71
C LYS A 86 6.74 10.09 3.32
N THR A 87 6.77 9.09 4.21
CA THR A 87 8.00 8.63 4.86
C THR A 87 9.06 8.20 3.85
N TRP A 88 8.66 7.51 2.78
CA TRP A 88 9.58 6.98 1.78
C TRP A 88 9.49 7.69 0.43
N ASN A 89 8.86 8.85 0.38
CA ASN A 89 8.71 9.67 -0.82
C ASN A 89 8.23 8.88 -2.06
N THR A 90 7.24 8.01 -1.86
CA THR A 90 6.66 7.21 -2.95
C THR A 90 5.65 8.05 -3.74
N PHE A 91 6.14 9.03 -4.48
CA PHE A 91 5.38 10.09 -5.15
C PHE A 91 4.50 9.59 -6.31
N ALA A 92 4.87 8.49 -6.96
CA ALA A 92 4.16 7.96 -8.10
C ALA A 92 3.48 6.62 -7.80
N ASN A 93 2.19 6.52 -8.12
CA ASN A 93 1.43 5.28 -8.08
C ASN A 93 1.19 4.80 -9.51
N LYS A 94 2.02 3.88 -9.97
CA LYS A 94 1.91 3.29 -11.30
C LYS A 94 0.93 2.14 -11.29
N ARG A 95 -0.03 2.16 -12.23
CA ARG A 95 -1.03 1.10 -12.43
C ARG A 95 -1.10 0.73 -13.90
N ASP A 96 -0.80 -0.52 -14.20
CA ASP A 96 -0.91 -1.08 -15.53
C ASP A 96 -2.26 -1.81 -15.67
N PHE A 97 -3.02 -1.47 -16.69
CA PHE A 97 -4.29 -2.09 -17.04
C PHE A 97 -4.17 -2.70 -18.42
N ARG A 98 -4.40 -4.01 -18.52
CA ARG A 98 -4.31 -4.76 -19.77
C ARG A 98 -5.51 -5.67 -19.94
N THR A 99 -5.92 -5.86 -21.19
CA THR A 99 -6.88 -6.91 -21.52
C THR A 99 -6.30 -8.26 -21.16
N LEU A 100 -7.01 -9.02 -20.33
CA LEU A 100 -6.60 -10.36 -19.92
C LEU A 100 -7.23 -11.41 -20.86
N HIS A 101 -6.44 -12.38 -21.25
CA HIS A 101 -6.93 -13.51 -22.04
C HIS A 101 -7.99 -14.30 -21.26
N GLY A 102 -9.12 -14.58 -21.89
CA GLY A 102 -10.23 -15.32 -21.27
C GLY A 102 -11.12 -14.48 -20.33
N VAL A 103 -10.88 -13.18 -20.22
CA VAL A 103 -11.74 -12.25 -19.45
C VAL A 103 -12.52 -11.36 -20.40
N ASP A 104 -13.84 -11.55 -20.44
CA ASP A 104 -14.74 -10.73 -21.25
C ASP A 104 -15.07 -9.41 -20.56
N THR A 105 -14.75 -8.32 -21.25
CA THR A 105 -15.13 -6.96 -20.87
C THR A 105 -15.93 -6.32 -22.00
N VAL A 106 -16.56 -5.17 -21.75
CA VAL A 106 -17.23 -4.39 -22.80
C VAL A 106 -16.26 -4.06 -23.95
N PHE A 107 -15.01 -3.75 -23.61
CA PHE A 107 -13.97 -3.40 -24.59
C PHE A 107 -13.48 -4.61 -25.37
N SER A 108 -13.21 -5.74 -24.72
CA SER A 108 -12.77 -6.96 -25.40
C SER A 108 -13.83 -7.49 -26.37
N LYS A 109 -15.12 -7.40 -25.99
CA LYS A 109 -16.26 -7.74 -26.87
C LYS A 109 -16.38 -6.82 -28.07
N ALA A 110 -15.97 -5.56 -27.94
CA ALA A 110 -15.90 -4.60 -29.06
C ALA A 110 -14.61 -4.73 -29.90
N GLY A 111 -13.75 -5.70 -29.60
CA GLY A 111 -12.48 -5.89 -30.29
C GLY A 111 -11.42 -4.81 -29.99
N ILE A 112 -11.59 -4.07 -28.88
CA ILE A 112 -10.68 -2.99 -28.46
C ILE A 112 -9.77 -3.52 -27.36
N PRO A 113 -8.48 -3.81 -27.62
CA PRO A 113 -7.56 -4.19 -26.58
C PRO A 113 -7.22 -2.99 -25.70
N ILE A 114 -7.12 -3.22 -24.40
CA ILE A 114 -6.65 -2.23 -23.44
C ILE A 114 -5.20 -2.55 -23.10
N ASP A 115 -4.31 -1.57 -23.21
CA ASP A 115 -2.95 -1.57 -22.70
C ASP A 115 -2.59 -0.14 -22.30
N ILE A 116 -2.92 0.24 -21.07
CA ILE A 116 -2.70 1.59 -20.55
C ILE A 116 -1.98 1.57 -19.21
N THR A 117 -1.08 2.51 -19.00
CA THR A 117 -0.46 2.78 -17.71
C THR A 117 -0.99 4.09 -17.16
N VAL A 118 -1.57 4.05 -15.97
CA VAL A 118 -1.97 5.23 -15.21
C VAL A 118 -0.91 5.54 -14.18
N VAL A 119 -0.33 6.73 -14.23
CA VAL A 119 0.58 7.23 -13.19
C VAL A 119 -0.17 8.28 -12.39
N ARG A 120 -0.39 7.99 -11.11
CA ARG A 120 -1.08 8.89 -10.18
C ARG A 120 -0.08 9.54 -9.24
N GLU A 121 -0.20 10.84 -9.05
CA GLU A 121 0.47 11.56 -7.96
C GLU A 121 -0.04 11.05 -6.60
N ASN A 122 0.82 11.00 -5.59
CA ASN A 122 0.56 10.21 -4.39
C ASN A 122 0.83 10.92 -3.06
N ILE A 123 1.53 12.07 -3.06
CA ILE A 123 2.00 12.75 -1.84
C ILE A 123 1.76 14.27 -1.83
N GLU A 124 1.58 14.87 -2.98
CA GLU A 124 1.31 16.30 -3.14
C GLU A 124 -0.20 16.59 -3.23
N ASP A 125 -0.56 17.83 -3.60
CA ASP A 125 -1.93 18.32 -3.72
C ASP A 125 -2.70 18.11 -2.40
N THR A 126 -3.89 17.57 -2.45
CA THR A 126 -4.74 17.30 -1.27
C THR A 126 -4.09 16.37 -0.24
N TYR A 127 -3.15 15.52 -0.67
CA TYR A 127 -2.36 14.66 0.24
C TYR A 127 -1.26 15.44 0.97
N GLY A 128 -0.89 16.64 0.50
CA GLY A 128 0.06 17.54 1.17
C GLY A 128 -0.37 17.86 2.61
N GLY A 129 -1.67 18.05 2.82
CA GLY A 129 -2.25 18.30 4.14
C GLY A 129 -1.88 19.67 4.68
N ILE A 130 -1.70 20.65 3.80
CA ILE A 130 -1.55 22.08 4.18
C ILE A 130 -2.95 22.61 4.41
N GLU A 131 -3.27 22.94 5.66
CA GLU A 131 -4.57 23.48 6.06
C GLU A 131 -4.38 24.85 6.70
N HIS A 132 -5.18 25.80 6.28
CA HIS A 132 -5.22 27.14 6.87
C HIS A 132 -6.55 27.34 7.56
N MET A 133 -6.52 27.76 8.82
CA MET A 133 -7.73 28.14 9.56
C MET A 133 -7.88 29.67 9.47
N LEU A 134 -9.02 30.12 8.96
CA LEU A 134 -9.41 31.53 9.05
C LEU A 134 -10.00 31.73 10.43
N THR A 135 -9.34 32.50 11.28
CA THR A 135 -9.94 33.03 12.51
C THR A 135 -10.72 34.29 12.13
N HIS A 136 -12.02 34.33 12.44
CA HIS A 136 -12.77 35.57 12.44
C HIS A 136 -12.43 36.30 13.74
N ASP A 137 -11.65 37.39 13.63
CA ASP A 137 -11.52 38.39 14.70
C ASP A 137 -12.80 39.25 14.76
#